data_b2bf67b90b2225a61a081070ed160dbe
#
_entry.id   b2bf67b90b2225a61a081070ed160dbe
#
_cell.length_a   1.000
_cell.length_b   1.000
_cell.length_c   1.000
_cell.angle_alpha   90.00
_cell.angle_beta   90.00
_cell.angle_gamma   90.00
#
_symmetry.space_group_name_H-M   'P 1'
#
loop_
_entity.id
_entity.type
_entity.pdbx_description
1 polymer ?
#
loop_
_entity_poly.entity_id
_entity_poly.type
_entity_poly.pdbx_seq_one_letter_code
_entity_poly.pdbx_strand_id
1 'polypeptide(L)'
;MGNTNLCTTVLPCLTFITLYLAFLLLHLSNTLAINSPSPYKPVDNIILNCGSSDNSIALDSRTWTGDVNSKFLPQELSQNQASLATNSLKQSLSASQVPYTTARLSVSPFTYIFPITTGQKFVRLYFYPASYGNFDRSKALFSVKVGPFTLLKNLHTLN
;
A
#
# COMPACT_ATOMS: atom_id res chain seq x y z
N MET A 1 -57.78 -0.39 55.59
CA MET A 1 -56.62 0.52 55.68
C MET A 1 -55.58 0.02 54.67
N GLY A 2 -55.36 0.65 53.71
CA GLY A 2 -55.31 0.89 52.42
C GLY A 2 -53.99 1.20 51.84
N ASN A 3 -53.68 0.83 50.81
CA ASN A 3 -52.60 0.90 49.87
C ASN A 3 -52.50 2.29 49.20
N THR A 4 -51.89 3.27 49.82
CA THR A 4 -51.63 4.55 49.12
C THR A 4 -50.14 4.84 48.90
N ASN A 5 -49.23 3.94 49.30
CA ASN A 5 -47.78 4.20 49.24
C ASN A 5 -47.06 3.65 47.99
N LEU A 6 -47.77 2.92 47.14
CA LEU A 6 -47.13 2.32 45.95
C LEU A 6 -47.03 3.30 44.78
N CYS A 7 -47.95 4.26 44.69
CA CYS A 7 -48.02 5.19 43.55
C CYS A 7 -46.97 6.34 43.66
N THR A 8 -46.56 6.72 44.89
CA THR A 8 -45.66 7.84 45.13
C THR A 8 -44.18 7.51 44.92
N THR A 9 -43.83 6.24 44.98
CA THR A 9 -42.42 5.81 44.79
C THR A 9 -42.12 5.27 43.39
N VAL A 10 -43.12 4.78 42.67
CA VAL A 10 -42.95 4.22 41.34
C VAL A 10 -42.86 5.31 40.26
N LEU A 11 -43.59 6.42 40.42
CA LEU A 11 -43.61 7.51 39.45
C LEU A 11 -42.26 8.20 39.27
N PRO A 12 -41.52 8.58 40.32
CA PRO A 12 -40.19 9.17 40.18
C PRO A 12 -39.17 8.17 39.62
N CYS A 13 -39.28 6.88 39.93
CA CYS A 13 -38.39 5.86 39.43
C CYS A 13 -38.54 5.69 37.90
N LEU A 14 -39.76 5.70 37.38
CA LEU A 14 -40.04 5.64 35.94
C LEU A 14 -39.47 6.87 35.18
N THR A 15 -39.59 8.07 35.79
CA THR A 15 -39.05 9.29 35.15
C THR A 15 -37.52 9.28 35.10
N PHE A 16 -36.83 8.77 36.10
CA PHE A 16 -35.38 8.60 36.06
C PHE A 16 -34.92 7.58 35.02
N ILE A 17 -35.65 6.47 34.89
CA ILE A 17 -35.33 5.45 33.87
C ILE A 17 -35.53 6.01 32.47
N THR A 18 -36.61 6.75 32.20
CA THR A 18 -36.82 7.36 30.85
C THR A 18 -35.80 8.44 30.54
N LEU A 19 -35.39 9.26 31.49
CA LEU A 19 -34.32 10.24 31.32
C LEU A 19 -32.98 9.58 31.06
N TYR A 20 -32.66 8.50 31.75
CA TYR A 20 -31.43 7.75 31.54
C TYR A 20 -31.37 7.08 30.19
N LEU A 21 -32.49 6.48 29.74
CA LEU A 21 -32.60 5.91 28.41
C LEU A 21 -32.49 6.96 27.29
N ALA A 22 -33.10 8.13 27.49
CA ALA A 22 -32.99 9.25 26.55
C ALA A 22 -31.54 9.77 26.47
N PHE A 23 -30.84 9.85 27.59
CA PHE A 23 -29.44 10.22 27.67
C PHE A 23 -28.53 9.19 26.95
N LEU A 24 -28.77 7.90 27.18
CA LEU A 24 -28.07 6.82 26.47
C LEU A 24 -28.27 6.89 24.97
N LEU A 25 -29.50 7.12 24.49
CA LEU A 25 -29.82 7.24 23.06
C LEU A 25 -29.14 8.45 22.43
N LEU A 26 -29.07 9.59 23.15
CA LEU A 26 -28.36 10.78 22.71
C LEU A 26 -26.84 10.55 22.60
N HIS A 27 -26.25 9.77 23.50
CA HIS A 27 -24.85 9.41 23.41
C HIS A 27 -24.56 8.38 22.31
N LEU A 28 -25.42 7.41 22.07
CA LEU A 28 -25.29 6.46 20.96
C LEU A 28 -25.31 7.15 19.61
N SER A 29 -26.18 8.14 19.42
CA SER A 29 -26.25 8.87 18.13
C SER A 29 -25.01 9.68 17.80
N ASN A 30 -24.26 10.13 18.80
CA ASN A 30 -23.00 10.85 18.59
C ASN A 30 -21.81 9.94 18.22
N THR A 31 -21.88 8.64 18.49
CA THR A 31 -20.78 7.71 18.17
C THR A 31 -20.88 7.13 16.75
N LEU A 32 -22.01 7.30 16.06
CA LEU A 32 -22.22 6.78 14.71
C LEU A 32 -21.76 7.72 13.58
N ALA A 33 -21.37 8.95 13.92
CA ALA A 33 -20.77 9.87 12.95
C ALA A 33 -19.26 9.63 12.82
N ILE A 34 -18.85 8.40 12.53
CA ILE A 34 -17.51 8.15 12.01
C ILE A 34 -17.55 8.63 10.56
N ASN A 35 -17.18 9.89 10.35
CA ASN A 35 -16.78 10.37 9.04
C ASN A 35 -15.54 9.55 8.65
N SER A 36 -15.75 8.41 8.01
CA SER A 36 -14.65 7.71 7.36
C SER A 36 -14.07 8.72 6.36
N PRO A 37 -12.78 9.08 6.50
CA PRO A 37 -12.17 10.00 5.55
C PRO A 37 -12.40 9.41 4.16
N SER A 38 -12.87 10.23 3.23
CA SER A 38 -13.06 9.79 1.85
C SER A 38 -11.76 9.12 1.39
N PRO A 39 -11.81 7.93 0.77
CA PRO A 39 -10.60 7.23 0.37
C PRO A 39 -9.79 8.16 -0.54
N TYR A 40 -8.53 8.36 -0.19
CA TYR A 40 -7.62 9.19 -0.98
C TYR A 40 -7.60 8.67 -2.43
N LYS A 41 -8.00 9.49 -3.37
CA LYS A 41 -7.92 9.17 -4.80
C LYS A 41 -6.66 9.85 -5.36
N PRO A 42 -5.64 9.11 -5.75
CA PRO A 42 -4.42 9.69 -6.30
C PRO A 42 -4.71 10.38 -7.63
N VAL A 43 -4.17 11.58 -7.80
CA VAL A 43 -4.22 12.32 -9.08
C VAL A 43 -3.25 11.69 -10.07
N ASP A 44 -2.05 11.32 -9.60
CA ASP A 44 -1.06 10.58 -10.37
C ASP A 44 -0.99 9.15 -9.84
N ASN A 45 -1.33 8.20 -10.69
CA ASN A 45 -1.28 6.77 -10.37
C ASN A 45 -0.38 6.06 -11.37
N ILE A 46 0.90 5.98 -11.07
CA ILE A 46 1.91 5.34 -11.90
C ILE A 46 2.34 4.05 -11.22
N ILE A 47 2.14 2.91 -11.90
CA ILE A 47 2.42 1.58 -11.37
C ILE A 47 3.30 0.85 -12.37
N LEU A 48 4.58 0.64 -12.03
CA LEU A 48 5.56 0.02 -12.91
C LEU A 48 5.97 -1.37 -12.42
N ASN A 49 6.06 -2.30 -13.36
CA ASN A 49 6.63 -3.62 -13.20
C ASN A 49 8.05 -3.63 -13.79
N CYS A 50 9.05 -3.51 -12.91
CA CYS A 50 10.44 -3.38 -13.33
C CYS A 50 10.95 -4.69 -13.98
N GLY A 51 11.56 -4.56 -15.16
CA GLY A 51 12.08 -5.71 -15.92
C GLY A 51 11.05 -6.41 -16.80
N SER A 52 9.79 -5.97 -16.81
CA SER A 52 8.75 -6.51 -17.68
C SER A 52 8.61 -5.69 -18.98
N SER A 53 8.40 -6.36 -20.09
CA SER A 53 8.03 -5.74 -21.37
C SER A 53 6.55 -5.45 -21.48
N ASP A 54 5.72 -6.19 -20.74
CA ASP A 54 4.27 -6.22 -20.91
C ASP A 54 3.53 -5.74 -19.68
N ASN A 55 2.28 -5.34 -19.90
CA ASN A 55 1.37 -5.06 -18.81
C ASN A 55 0.92 -6.37 -18.16
N SER A 56 0.77 -6.34 -16.85
CA SER A 56 0.36 -7.48 -16.05
C SER A 56 -0.69 -7.08 -15.02
N ILE A 57 -1.59 -7.99 -14.70
CA ILE A 57 -2.61 -7.76 -13.68
C ILE A 57 -2.22 -8.55 -12.42
N ALA A 58 -2.11 -7.87 -11.29
CA ALA A 58 -1.87 -8.51 -10.01
C ALA A 58 -3.15 -9.11 -9.42
N LEU A 59 -3.03 -9.94 -8.39
CA LEU A 59 -4.16 -10.58 -7.71
C LEU A 59 -5.16 -9.57 -7.10
N ASP A 60 -4.69 -8.38 -6.77
CA ASP A 60 -5.52 -7.28 -6.26
C ASP A 60 -6.15 -6.44 -7.37
N SER A 61 -6.17 -6.95 -8.60
CA SER A 61 -6.72 -6.31 -9.79
C SER A 61 -6.02 -5.04 -10.25
N ARG A 62 -4.87 -4.69 -9.68
CA ARG A 62 -4.06 -3.56 -10.18
C ARG A 62 -3.34 -3.94 -11.45
N THR A 63 -3.40 -3.03 -12.44
CA THR A 63 -2.63 -3.17 -13.68
C THR A 63 -1.25 -2.58 -13.49
N TRP A 64 -0.22 -3.38 -13.71
CA TRP A 64 1.18 -3.00 -13.68
C TRP A 64 1.69 -2.84 -15.11
N THR A 65 2.28 -1.70 -15.41
CA THR A 65 2.85 -1.42 -16.72
C THR A 65 4.31 -1.86 -16.75
N GLY A 66 4.72 -2.62 -17.77
CA GLY A 66 6.12 -2.98 -17.94
C GLY A 66 7.01 -1.76 -18.14
N ASP A 67 8.21 -1.78 -17.60
CA ASP A 67 9.15 -0.66 -17.70
C ASP A 67 10.10 -0.75 -18.88
N VAL A 68 10.24 -1.91 -19.50
CA VAL A 68 11.04 -2.08 -20.71
C VAL A 68 10.39 -1.28 -21.83
N ASN A 69 11.12 -0.36 -22.43
CA ASN A 69 10.62 0.61 -23.42
C ASN A 69 9.60 1.64 -22.86
N SER A 70 9.51 1.76 -21.55
CA SER A 70 8.63 2.76 -20.95
C SER A 70 9.22 4.17 -21.14
N LYS A 71 8.34 5.15 -21.33
CA LYS A 71 8.69 6.57 -21.39
C LYS A 71 9.33 7.14 -20.11
N PHE A 72 9.27 6.38 -19.02
CA PHE A 72 9.80 6.79 -17.72
C PHE A 72 11.27 6.43 -17.52
N LEU A 73 11.79 5.52 -18.34
CA LEU A 73 13.18 5.12 -18.31
C LEU A 73 13.93 5.85 -19.43
N PRO A 74 15.01 6.60 -19.13
CA PRO A 74 15.84 7.23 -20.15
C PRO A 74 16.41 6.19 -21.13
N GLN A 75 16.44 6.52 -22.41
CA GLN A 75 16.91 5.60 -23.46
C GLN A 75 18.34 5.10 -23.27
N GLU A 76 19.20 5.92 -22.67
CA GLU A 76 20.59 5.55 -22.34
C GLU A 76 20.68 4.36 -21.37
N LEU A 77 19.60 4.09 -20.68
CA LEU A 77 19.50 3.02 -19.69
C LEU A 77 18.67 1.83 -20.16
N SER A 78 18.14 1.87 -21.37
CA SER A 78 17.46 0.72 -21.99
C SER A 78 18.38 -0.49 -22.18
N GLN A 79 19.69 -0.27 -22.12
CA GLN A 79 20.73 -1.31 -22.15
C GLN A 79 20.96 -2.00 -20.80
N ASN A 80 20.45 -1.43 -19.69
CA ASN A 80 20.51 -2.10 -18.38
C ASN A 80 19.56 -3.31 -18.41
N GLN A 81 20.13 -4.47 -18.12
CA GLN A 81 19.44 -5.74 -18.30
C GLN A 81 18.16 -5.83 -17.46
N ALA A 82 17.03 -5.94 -18.14
CA ALA A 82 15.83 -6.48 -17.54
C ALA A 82 16.04 -7.98 -17.31
N SER A 83 15.72 -8.47 -16.14
CA SER A 83 15.89 -9.88 -15.84
C SER A 83 14.61 -10.50 -15.32
N LEU A 84 14.29 -11.66 -15.84
CA LEU A 84 13.18 -12.47 -15.37
C LEU A 84 13.62 -13.26 -14.12
N ALA A 85 12.79 -13.30 -13.10
CA ALA A 85 13.04 -14.14 -11.95
C ALA A 85 12.99 -15.62 -12.32
N THR A 86 14.12 -16.30 -12.19
CA THR A 86 14.19 -17.74 -12.33
C THR A 86 13.98 -18.39 -10.96
N ASN A 87 13.01 -19.28 -10.82
CA ASN A 87 12.77 -20.10 -9.62
C ASN A 87 12.13 -19.46 -8.38
N SER A 88 11.84 -18.17 -8.35
CA SER A 88 11.14 -17.58 -7.20
C SER A 88 9.67 -18.02 -7.08
N LEU A 89 9.09 -18.49 -8.16
CA LEU A 89 7.66 -18.86 -8.24
C LEU A 89 7.28 -20.12 -7.47
N LYS A 90 8.25 -20.91 -7.04
CA LYS A 90 7.98 -22.17 -6.30
C LYS A 90 7.78 -21.99 -4.80
N GLN A 91 8.05 -20.81 -4.24
CA GLN A 91 8.13 -20.64 -2.79
C GLN A 91 6.86 -20.17 -2.11
N SER A 92 5.88 -19.62 -2.81
CA SER A 92 4.62 -19.24 -2.18
C SER A 92 3.49 -19.11 -3.19
N LEU A 93 2.53 -20.01 -3.11
CA LEU A 93 1.24 -19.89 -3.80
C LEU A 93 0.39 -18.73 -3.26
N SER A 94 0.80 -18.12 -2.16
CA SER A 94 0.09 -17.03 -1.48
C SER A 94 0.62 -15.64 -1.82
N ALA A 95 1.82 -15.52 -2.40
CA ALA A 95 2.35 -14.22 -2.80
C ALA A 95 1.89 -13.86 -4.23
N SER A 96 1.47 -12.63 -4.41
CA SER A 96 1.23 -12.09 -5.75
C SER A 96 2.49 -12.22 -6.58
N GLN A 97 2.39 -12.84 -7.76
CA GLN A 97 3.54 -12.99 -8.65
C GLN A 97 4.00 -11.63 -9.19
N VAL A 98 3.06 -10.75 -9.48
CA VAL A 98 3.32 -9.39 -9.96
C VAL A 98 3.35 -8.43 -8.76
N PRO A 99 4.40 -7.61 -8.62
CA PRO A 99 5.51 -7.29 -9.52
C PRO A 99 6.80 -8.09 -9.30
N TYR A 100 6.78 -9.23 -8.63
CA TYR A 100 7.97 -9.93 -8.13
C TYR A 100 8.58 -10.94 -9.09
N THR A 101 7.94 -11.20 -10.23
CA THR A 101 8.43 -12.15 -11.24
C THR A 101 9.57 -11.60 -12.08
N THR A 102 9.69 -10.29 -12.17
CA THR A 102 10.72 -9.60 -12.95
C THR A 102 11.44 -8.58 -12.10
N ALA A 103 12.66 -8.24 -12.48
CA ALA A 103 13.43 -7.16 -11.88
C ALA A 103 14.33 -6.50 -12.91
N ARG A 104 14.69 -5.27 -12.65
CA ARG A 104 15.75 -4.59 -13.38
C ARG A 104 17.04 -4.69 -12.57
N LEU A 105 18.06 -5.30 -13.17
CA LEU A 105 19.38 -5.43 -12.58
C LEU A 105 20.33 -4.42 -13.23
N SER A 106 21.16 -3.78 -12.43
CA SER A 106 22.18 -2.85 -12.91
C SER A 106 23.36 -2.83 -11.96
N VAL A 107 24.56 -2.70 -12.53
CA VAL A 107 25.82 -2.47 -11.78
C VAL A 107 26.12 -1.00 -11.62
N SER A 108 25.36 -0.13 -12.28
CA SER A 108 25.48 1.32 -12.21
C SER A 108 24.16 1.97 -11.81
N PRO A 109 24.18 3.18 -11.24
CA PRO A 109 22.95 3.91 -10.93
C PRO A 109 22.13 4.16 -12.18
N PHE A 110 20.80 4.08 -12.02
CA PHE A 110 19.85 4.46 -13.06
C PHE A 110 18.68 5.25 -12.46
N THR A 111 17.96 5.99 -13.29
CA THR A 111 16.94 6.92 -12.85
C THR A 111 15.67 6.75 -13.67
N TYR A 112 14.53 6.71 -13.01
CA TYR A 112 13.23 6.89 -13.64
C TYR A 112 12.81 8.36 -13.55
N ILE A 113 12.16 8.87 -14.59
CA ILE A 113 11.64 10.24 -14.63
C ILE A 113 10.12 10.18 -14.77
N PHE A 114 9.43 10.64 -13.74
CA PHE A 114 7.96 10.65 -13.72
C PHE A 114 7.44 12.07 -13.86
N PRO A 115 6.63 12.38 -14.89
CA PRO A 115 5.89 13.64 -14.96
C PRO A 115 4.73 13.55 -13.95
N ILE A 116 4.85 14.27 -12.85
CA ILE A 116 3.87 14.28 -11.78
C ILE A 116 3.41 15.69 -11.47
N THR A 117 2.17 15.84 -11.00
CA THR A 117 1.62 17.12 -10.52
C THR A 117 2.28 17.54 -9.22
N THR A 118 2.27 18.83 -8.91
CA THR A 118 2.76 19.36 -7.63
C THR A 118 1.95 18.80 -6.45
N GLY A 119 2.58 18.70 -5.29
CA GLY A 119 1.97 18.23 -4.04
C GLY A 119 2.65 17.00 -3.44
N GLN A 120 2.11 16.54 -2.34
CA GLN A 120 2.61 15.35 -1.65
C GLN A 120 2.34 14.09 -2.48
N LYS A 121 3.32 13.20 -2.53
CA LYS A 121 3.26 11.94 -3.26
C LYS A 121 3.65 10.77 -2.37
N PHE A 122 2.93 9.67 -2.54
CA PHE A 122 3.32 8.39 -1.92
C PHE A 122 4.16 7.61 -2.91
N VAL A 123 5.36 7.22 -2.48
CA VAL A 123 6.24 6.33 -3.22
C VAL A 123 6.25 4.98 -2.53
N ARG A 124 5.84 3.93 -3.24
CA ARG A 124 5.89 2.55 -2.76
C ARG A 124 6.91 1.77 -3.56
N LEU A 125 7.81 1.12 -2.87
CA LEU A 125 8.84 0.28 -3.46
C LEU A 125 8.53 -1.17 -3.07
N TYR A 126 8.57 -2.05 -4.07
CA TYR A 126 8.26 -3.47 -3.90
C TYR A 126 9.53 -4.26 -4.16
N PHE A 127 10.00 -4.96 -3.14
CA PHE A 127 11.19 -5.80 -3.22
C PHE A 127 10.86 -7.21 -2.76
N TYR A 128 11.40 -8.18 -3.47
CA TYR A 128 11.34 -9.57 -3.08
C TYR A 128 12.74 -10.19 -3.23
N PRO A 129 13.26 -10.88 -2.21
CA PRO A 129 14.60 -11.46 -2.23
C PRO A 129 14.65 -12.73 -3.09
N ALA A 130 14.43 -12.58 -4.39
CA ALA A 130 14.52 -13.67 -5.35
C ALA A 130 15.88 -13.70 -6.03
N SER A 131 16.20 -14.84 -6.64
CA SER A 131 17.32 -14.93 -7.59
C SER A 131 16.83 -14.61 -8.98
N TYR A 132 17.54 -13.72 -9.68
CA TYR A 132 17.21 -13.26 -11.02
C TYR A 132 18.37 -13.64 -11.96
N GLY A 133 18.13 -14.60 -12.85
CA GLY A 133 19.19 -15.10 -13.75
C GLY A 133 20.41 -15.58 -12.95
N ASN A 134 21.59 -15.13 -13.34
CA ASN A 134 22.86 -15.48 -12.69
C ASN A 134 23.26 -14.47 -11.56
N PHE A 135 22.33 -13.62 -11.14
CA PHE A 135 22.60 -12.62 -10.12
C PHE A 135 22.52 -13.22 -8.73
N ASP A 136 23.60 -13.13 -7.99
CA ASP A 136 23.68 -13.56 -6.59
C ASP A 136 23.04 -12.48 -5.69
N ARG A 137 21.90 -12.80 -5.09
CA ARG A 137 21.17 -11.90 -4.20
C ARG A 137 21.98 -11.43 -3.01
N SER A 138 22.96 -12.23 -2.55
CA SER A 138 23.81 -11.88 -1.41
C SER A 138 24.71 -10.67 -1.70
N LYS A 139 24.93 -10.38 -2.98
CA LYS A 139 25.70 -9.23 -3.47
C LYS A 139 24.82 -8.02 -3.81
N ALA A 140 23.50 -8.14 -3.67
CA ALA A 140 22.61 -7.03 -3.93
C ALA A 140 22.74 -5.97 -2.83
N LEU A 141 23.33 -4.85 -3.20
CA LEU A 141 23.45 -3.67 -2.35
C LEU A 141 23.02 -2.46 -3.16
N PHE A 142 22.00 -1.78 -2.71
CA PHE A 142 21.49 -0.61 -3.43
C PHE A 142 20.95 0.47 -2.51
N SER A 143 20.86 1.67 -3.05
CA SER A 143 20.23 2.81 -2.40
C SER A 143 19.17 3.40 -3.32
N VAL A 144 18.13 3.95 -2.77
CA VAL A 144 17.06 4.62 -3.52
C VAL A 144 16.94 6.06 -3.10
N LYS A 145 16.92 6.94 -4.09
CA LYS A 145 16.71 8.38 -3.90
C LYS A 145 15.49 8.84 -4.70
N VAL A 146 14.76 9.82 -4.17
CA VAL A 146 13.67 10.52 -4.88
C VAL A 146 13.94 12.02 -4.78
N GLY A 147 14.36 12.62 -5.89
CA GLY A 147 14.88 13.98 -5.89
C GLY A 147 16.05 14.11 -4.88
N PRO A 148 15.99 15.08 -3.96
CA PRO A 148 17.04 15.28 -2.96
C PRO A 148 16.96 14.27 -1.79
N PHE A 149 15.90 13.48 -1.68
CA PHE A 149 15.64 12.62 -0.53
C PHE A 149 16.20 11.21 -0.74
N THR A 150 16.89 10.67 0.26
CA THR A 150 17.29 9.27 0.31
C THR A 150 16.21 8.48 1.03
N LEU A 151 15.50 7.60 0.31
CA LEU A 151 14.47 6.73 0.88
C LEU A 151 15.08 5.48 1.49
N LEU A 152 16.06 4.88 0.82
CA LEU A 152 16.79 3.69 1.27
C LEU A 152 18.28 3.91 1.09
N LYS A 153 19.06 3.50 2.06
CA LYS A 153 20.52 3.58 2.01
C LYS A 153 21.12 2.22 2.29
N ASN A 154 21.94 1.74 1.37
CA ASN A 154 22.68 0.49 1.50
C ASN A 154 21.77 -0.69 1.93
N LEU A 155 20.62 -0.84 1.25
CA LEU A 155 19.74 -1.96 1.52
C LEU A 155 20.41 -3.24 1.04
N HIS A 156 20.65 -4.15 1.97
CA HIS A 156 21.04 -5.52 1.70
C HIS A 156 19.79 -6.40 1.60
N THR A 157 19.69 -7.20 0.57
CA THR A 157 18.64 -8.22 0.46
C THR A 157 19.03 -9.45 1.29
N LEU A 158 19.27 -9.24 2.59
CA LEU A 158 19.51 -10.35 3.51
C LEU A 158 18.21 -11.02 3.90
N ASN A 159 18.29 -12.30 4.07
CA ASN A 159 17.30 -13.32 4.48
C ASN A 159 16.05 -12.85 5.16
#